data_10ac1b5a4aa395a37af64b9decb186ba
#
_entry.id   10ac1b5a4aa395a37af64b9decb186ba
#
_cell.length_a   1.000
_cell.length_b   1.000
_cell.length_c   1.000
_cell.angle_alpha   90.00
_cell.angle_beta   90.00
_cell.angle_gamma   90.00
#
_symmetry.space_group_name_H-M   'P 1'
#
loop_
_entity.id
_entity.type
_entity.pdbx_description
1 polymer ?
#
loop_
_entity_poly.entity_id
_entity_poly.type
_entity_poly.pdbx_seq_one_letter_code
_entity_poly.pdbx_strand_id
1 'polypeptide(L)'
;MTSLIIPTDFDNAVTSLRKFFHSRGFLEVHTQNRLSILAACEDPTTVATYNYNDIIWPLPQTGQMWLEYELLNNPDLKGVFCVSTSYRQEQNPVEGRHEVIFPMFEFEAPGDFQDLLNMERDLIKHLGFIIPDNNSFPEKTYGMWCEDFDCDELDHDHEQMISDSHPSGVGFITQFPYHTSPFWNMKKEDDLANKCDVIMGGMETIGSAERSADPEEMEEQFH
;
A
#
# COMPACT_ATOMS: atom_id res chain seq x y z
N MET A 1 18.19 -11.98 9.42
CA MET A 1 19.18 -10.86 9.25
C MET A 1 18.50 -9.86 8.34
N THR A 2 18.32 -8.61 8.77
CA THR A 2 17.76 -7.55 7.92
C THR A 2 18.63 -7.40 6.68
N SER A 3 18.06 -7.51 5.49
CA SER A 3 18.81 -7.30 4.25
C SER A 3 19.28 -5.85 4.18
N LEU A 4 20.51 -5.62 3.78
CA LEU A 4 21.00 -4.25 3.60
C LEU A 4 20.46 -3.70 2.30
N ILE A 5 19.85 -2.51 2.38
CA ILE A 5 19.40 -1.78 1.19
C ILE A 5 20.63 -1.38 0.37
N ILE A 6 20.60 -1.71 -0.92
CA ILE A 6 21.64 -1.30 -1.85
C ILE A 6 21.44 0.19 -2.17
N PRO A 7 22.39 1.09 -1.82
CA PRO A 7 22.17 2.54 -1.92
C PRO A 7 21.84 3.02 -3.34
N THR A 8 22.45 2.42 -4.37
CA THR A 8 22.20 2.80 -5.76
C THR A 8 20.80 2.40 -6.22
N ASP A 9 20.30 1.26 -5.77
CA ASP A 9 18.96 0.77 -6.13
C ASP A 9 17.89 1.61 -5.43
N PHE A 10 18.09 1.91 -4.15
CA PHE A 10 17.24 2.83 -3.41
C PHE A 10 17.17 4.21 -4.06
N ASP A 11 18.32 4.82 -4.39
CA ASP A 11 18.37 6.13 -5.03
C ASP A 11 17.65 6.14 -6.39
N ASN A 12 17.87 5.11 -7.21
CA ASN A 12 17.22 4.96 -8.51
C ASN A 12 15.71 4.83 -8.37
N ALA A 13 15.24 3.96 -7.47
CA ALA A 13 13.81 3.73 -7.24
C ALA A 13 13.13 5.01 -6.74
N VAL A 14 13.64 5.60 -5.65
CA VAL A 14 13.03 6.80 -5.04
C VAL A 14 13.07 8.00 -5.99
N THR A 15 14.17 8.18 -6.75
CA THR A 15 14.26 9.24 -7.76
C THR A 15 13.22 9.05 -8.87
N SER A 16 13.00 7.81 -9.33
CA SER A 16 11.99 7.51 -10.35
C SER A 16 10.58 7.77 -9.84
N LEU A 17 10.26 7.32 -8.63
CA LEU A 17 8.98 7.56 -7.96
C LEU A 17 8.70 9.06 -7.79
N ARG A 18 9.67 9.83 -7.27
CA ARG A 18 9.55 11.29 -7.14
C ARG A 18 9.28 11.97 -8.48
N LYS A 19 9.97 11.58 -9.56
CA LYS A 19 9.74 12.12 -10.92
C LYS A 19 8.31 11.85 -11.39
N PHE A 20 7.80 10.65 -11.16
CA PHE A 20 6.44 10.27 -11.52
C PHE A 20 5.40 11.17 -10.83
N PHE A 21 5.45 11.27 -9.51
CA PHE A 21 4.47 12.01 -8.72
C PHE A 21 4.59 13.52 -8.91
N HIS A 22 5.79 14.08 -8.93
CA HIS A 22 5.99 15.51 -9.23
C HIS A 22 5.48 15.88 -10.64
N SER A 23 5.64 15.02 -11.65
CA SER A 23 5.12 15.29 -13.01
C SER A 23 3.59 15.38 -13.04
N ARG A 24 2.91 14.82 -12.07
CA ARG A 24 1.45 14.87 -11.89
C ARG A 24 0.99 16.01 -10.98
N GLY A 25 1.92 16.77 -10.43
CA GLY A 25 1.65 17.91 -9.56
C GLY A 25 1.44 17.55 -8.10
N PHE A 26 1.86 16.37 -7.68
CA PHE A 26 1.89 15.98 -6.28
C PHE A 26 3.00 16.71 -5.52
N LEU A 27 2.79 16.96 -4.24
CA LEU A 27 3.78 17.55 -3.35
C LEU A 27 4.40 16.47 -2.43
N GLU A 28 5.71 16.51 -2.28
CA GLU A 28 6.37 15.72 -1.24
C GLU A 28 6.20 16.41 0.11
N VAL A 29 5.68 15.69 1.09
CA VAL A 29 5.46 16.20 2.45
C VAL A 29 6.29 15.42 3.46
N HIS A 30 6.61 16.07 4.58
CA HIS A 30 7.31 15.42 5.68
C HIS A 30 6.31 14.91 6.71
N THR A 31 6.25 13.59 6.88
CA THR A 31 5.40 12.96 7.89
C THR A 31 5.95 13.23 9.29
N GLN A 32 5.06 13.65 10.19
CA GLN A 32 5.44 14.00 11.56
C GLN A 32 5.10 12.87 12.52
N ASN A 33 6.12 12.09 12.87
CA ASN A 33 5.97 10.87 13.67
C ASN A 33 5.53 11.07 15.13
N ARG A 34 5.19 12.30 15.52
CA ARG A 34 4.77 12.64 16.88
C ARG A 34 3.27 12.56 17.14
N LEU A 35 2.47 12.22 16.14
CA LEU A 35 1.03 12.06 16.31
C LEU A 35 0.69 10.61 16.60
N SER A 36 -0.21 10.38 17.54
CA SER A 36 -0.62 9.04 17.97
C SER A 36 -1.42 8.23 16.93
N ILE A 37 -1.93 8.90 15.88
CA ILE A 37 -2.73 8.27 14.82
C ILE A 37 -1.88 7.47 13.81
N LEU A 38 -0.58 7.47 13.94
CA LEU A 38 0.36 6.93 12.96
C LEU A 38 0.23 5.43 12.69
N ALA A 39 -0.33 4.68 13.62
CA ALA A 39 -0.45 3.24 13.53
C ALA A 39 -1.85 2.77 13.08
N ALA A 40 -2.79 3.69 12.84
CA ALA A 40 -4.20 3.35 12.70
C ALA A 40 -4.55 2.52 11.45
N CYS A 41 -3.69 2.50 10.43
CA CYS A 41 -3.90 1.75 9.19
C CYS A 41 -3.27 0.36 9.18
N GLU A 42 -2.57 -0.01 10.23
CA GLU A 42 -1.86 -1.29 10.31
C GLU A 42 -2.34 -2.10 11.53
N ASP A 43 -1.82 -3.31 11.67
CA ASP A 43 -2.13 -4.16 12.80
C ASP A 43 -1.70 -3.49 14.13
N PRO A 44 -2.63 -3.10 14.99
CA PRO A 44 -2.32 -2.43 16.26
C PRO A 44 -1.50 -3.30 17.22
N THR A 45 -1.49 -4.63 17.03
CA THR A 45 -0.71 -5.55 17.86
C THR A 45 0.79 -5.53 17.53
N THR A 46 1.16 -4.99 16.39
CA THR A 46 2.55 -4.87 15.92
C THR A 46 3.14 -3.47 16.05
N VAL A 47 2.47 -2.57 16.79
CA VAL A 47 2.96 -1.21 17.04
C VAL A 47 4.17 -1.24 17.98
N ALA A 48 5.33 -0.87 17.45
CA ALA A 48 6.52 -0.64 18.27
C ALA A 48 6.46 0.72 18.96
N THR A 49 7.05 0.82 20.16
CA THR A 49 7.08 2.07 20.92
C THR A 49 8.49 2.41 21.39
N TYR A 50 8.73 3.70 21.65
CA TYR A 50 9.97 4.17 22.26
C TYR A 50 9.69 5.18 23.38
N ASN A 51 10.59 5.26 24.34
CA ASN A 51 10.53 6.26 25.40
C ASN A 51 11.45 7.44 25.05
N TYR A 52 10.85 8.64 25.03
CA TYR A 52 11.59 9.86 24.87
C TYR A 52 11.07 10.92 25.84
N ASN A 53 11.93 11.43 26.71
CA ASN A 53 11.59 12.38 27.79
C ASN A 53 10.44 11.89 28.67
N ASP A 54 10.50 10.63 29.11
CA ASP A 54 9.50 9.96 29.94
C ASP A 54 8.08 9.87 29.32
N ILE A 55 7.97 10.08 28.01
CA ILE A 55 6.75 9.89 27.23
C ILE A 55 6.97 8.69 26.30
N ILE A 56 6.00 7.75 26.30
CA ILE A 56 6.00 6.64 25.39
C ILE A 56 5.33 7.07 24.08
N TRP A 57 6.05 6.95 22.99
CA TRP A 57 5.61 7.28 21.63
C TRP A 57 5.55 6.03 20.76
N PRO A 58 4.55 5.90 19.89
CA PRO A 58 4.59 4.87 18.85
C PRO A 58 5.66 5.20 17.79
N LEU A 59 6.29 4.15 17.27
CA LEU A 59 7.02 4.25 16.02
C LEU A 59 6.04 4.10 14.85
N PRO A 60 6.21 4.86 13.75
CA PRO A 60 5.27 4.82 12.65
C PRO A 60 5.33 3.48 11.91
N GLN A 61 4.17 2.92 11.60
CA GLN A 61 4.04 1.81 10.66
C GLN A 61 3.83 2.33 9.22
N THR A 62 3.22 3.51 9.09
CA THR A 62 2.87 4.15 7.82
C THR A 62 2.88 5.67 7.97
N GLY A 63 3.07 6.39 6.89
CA GLY A 63 2.87 7.84 6.82
C GLY A 63 1.47 8.23 6.32
N GLN A 64 0.63 7.25 5.97
CA GLN A 64 -0.62 7.43 5.27
C GLN A 64 -1.60 8.35 5.99
N MET A 65 -1.84 8.15 7.29
CA MET A 65 -2.75 9.01 8.06
C MET A 65 -2.30 10.48 8.09
N TRP A 66 -0.98 10.71 7.99
CA TRP A 66 -0.47 12.06 7.86
C TRP A 66 -0.72 12.65 6.47
N LEU A 67 -0.61 11.83 5.41
CA LEU A 67 -0.92 12.24 4.05
C LEU A 67 -2.41 12.62 3.91
N GLU A 68 -3.32 11.82 4.47
CA GLU A 68 -4.75 12.13 4.53
C GLU A 68 -5.00 13.45 5.28
N TYR A 69 -4.35 13.66 6.43
CA TYR A 69 -4.44 14.91 7.19
C TYR A 69 -3.99 16.12 6.37
N GLU A 70 -2.91 16.01 5.59
CA GLU A 70 -2.44 17.09 4.72
C GLU A 70 -3.44 17.41 3.60
N LEU A 71 -4.07 16.40 2.98
CA LEU A 71 -5.11 16.62 1.97
C LEU A 71 -6.37 17.23 2.55
N LEU A 72 -6.82 16.79 3.73
CA LEU A 72 -8.00 17.37 4.40
C LEU A 72 -7.79 18.84 4.74
N ASN A 73 -6.57 19.25 5.09
CA ASN A 73 -6.25 20.66 5.37
C ASN A 73 -5.98 21.48 4.10
N ASN A 74 -5.66 20.83 2.98
CA ASN A 74 -5.29 21.46 1.72
C ASN A 74 -6.04 20.82 0.53
N PRO A 75 -7.37 20.95 0.46
CA PRO A 75 -8.20 20.21 -0.49
C PRO A 75 -7.97 20.59 -1.96
N ASP A 76 -7.25 21.67 -2.24
CA ASP A 76 -6.89 22.10 -3.59
C ASP A 76 -5.65 21.36 -4.15
N LEU A 77 -4.96 20.56 -3.34
CA LEU A 77 -3.82 19.77 -3.77
C LEU A 77 -4.28 18.61 -4.67
N LYS A 78 -3.50 18.34 -5.71
CA LYS A 78 -3.72 17.19 -6.59
C LYS A 78 -3.36 15.85 -5.95
N GLY A 79 -2.52 15.89 -4.95
CA GLY A 79 -2.05 14.76 -4.19
C GLY A 79 -0.78 15.09 -3.43
N VAL A 80 -0.46 14.25 -2.49
CA VAL A 80 0.74 14.33 -1.66
C VAL A 80 1.43 12.96 -1.62
N PHE A 81 2.73 12.95 -1.35
CA PHE A 81 3.47 11.73 -1.13
C PHE A 81 4.59 11.94 -0.12
N CYS A 82 5.10 10.86 0.43
CA CYS A 82 6.25 10.89 1.32
C CYS A 82 7.17 9.68 1.09
N VAL A 83 8.40 9.81 1.58
CA VAL A 83 9.29 8.67 1.82
C VAL A 83 9.43 8.54 3.32
N SER A 84 8.96 7.44 3.87
CA SER A 84 8.91 7.18 5.30
C SER A 84 9.71 5.93 5.67
N THR A 85 9.74 5.60 6.94
CA THR A 85 10.26 4.32 7.44
C THR A 85 9.15 3.63 8.23
N SER A 86 8.80 2.43 7.83
CA SER A 86 7.90 1.56 8.57
C SER A 86 8.65 0.81 9.67
N TYR A 87 8.04 0.73 10.85
CA TYR A 87 8.51 -0.06 11.99
C TYR A 87 7.42 -1.03 12.38
N ARG A 88 7.66 -2.33 12.24
CA ARG A 88 6.70 -3.39 12.55
C ARG A 88 7.27 -4.34 13.58
N GLN A 89 6.58 -4.49 14.71
CA GLN A 89 6.98 -5.43 15.77
C GLN A 89 6.28 -6.77 15.57
N GLU A 90 6.50 -7.39 14.42
CA GLU A 90 5.93 -8.71 14.13
C GLU A 90 6.54 -9.78 15.02
N GLN A 91 5.68 -10.66 15.56
CA GLN A 91 6.12 -11.71 16.46
C GLN A 91 6.78 -12.89 15.72
N ASN A 92 6.34 -13.16 14.49
CA ASN A 92 6.80 -14.28 13.67
C ASN A 92 7.07 -13.86 12.22
N PRO A 93 8.07 -12.98 11.97
CA PRO A 93 8.36 -12.54 10.62
C PRO A 93 8.87 -13.71 9.76
N VAL A 94 8.34 -13.85 8.54
CA VAL A 94 8.81 -14.84 7.57
C VAL A 94 10.09 -14.35 6.91
N GLU A 95 11.18 -15.10 7.05
CA GLU A 95 12.48 -14.72 6.48
C GLU A 95 12.38 -14.59 4.95
N GLY A 96 12.87 -13.47 4.43
CA GLY A 96 12.85 -13.16 3.00
C GLY A 96 11.56 -12.50 2.49
N ARG A 97 10.52 -12.40 3.34
CA ARG A 97 9.26 -11.72 3.01
C ARG A 97 8.92 -10.57 3.95
N HIS A 98 9.14 -10.76 5.25
CA HIS A 98 8.77 -9.79 6.28
C HIS A 98 10.01 -9.08 6.82
N GLU A 99 10.19 -7.84 6.43
CA GLU A 99 11.15 -6.94 7.04
C GLU A 99 10.46 -6.15 8.16
N VAL A 100 11.12 -6.06 9.31
CA VAL A 100 10.55 -5.36 10.49
C VAL A 100 10.83 -3.86 10.51
N ILE A 101 11.79 -3.41 9.70
CA ILE A 101 12.11 -1.99 9.49
C ILE A 101 12.50 -1.82 8.03
N PHE A 102 11.74 -1.01 7.30
CA PHE A 102 11.97 -0.80 5.88
C PHE A 102 11.50 0.57 5.41
N PRO A 103 12.10 1.13 4.34
CA PRO A 103 11.60 2.36 3.72
C PRO A 103 10.29 2.09 2.98
N MET A 104 9.37 3.04 3.06
CA MET A 104 8.13 3.06 2.30
C MET A 104 8.06 4.32 1.45
N PHE A 105 7.49 4.20 0.26
CA PHE A 105 7.03 5.32 -0.53
C PHE A 105 5.50 5.28 -0.54
N GLU A 106 4.87 6.33 -0.07
CA GLU A 106 3.43 6.38 0.11
C GLU A 106 2.85 7.61 -0.58
N PHE A 107 1.64 7.51 -1.10
CA PHE A 107 0.93 8.63 -1.70
C PHE A 107 -0.56 8.61 -1.38
N GLU A 108 -1.15 9.80 -1.39
CA GLU A 108 -2.60 10.02 -1.25
C GLU A 108 -3.05 11.08 -2.26
N ALA A 109 -4.23 10.88 -2.83
CA ALA A 109 -4.82 11.79 -3.80
C ALA A 109 -6.35 11.76 -3.73
N PRO A 110 -7.03 12.86 -4.06
CA PRO A 110 -8.47 12.82 -4.36
C PRO A 110 -8.75 11.95 -5.60
N GLY A 111 -9.81 11.16 -5.54
CA GLY A 111 -10.23 10.31 -6.64
C GLY A 111 -11.05 9.11 -6.16
N ASP A 112 -11.39 8.23 -7.08
CA ASP A 112 -12.07 6.98 -6.80
C ASP A 112 -11.16 5.76 -7.05
N PHE A 113 -11.70 4.57 -6.84
CA PHE A 113 -10.95 3.32 -7.03
C PHE A 113 -10.40 3.17 -8.45
N GLN A 114 -11.14 3.62 -9.46
CA GLN A 114 -10.67 3.54 -10.85
C GLN A 114 -9.52 4.50 -11.13
N ASP A 115 -9.52 5.69 -10.51
CA ASP A 115 -8.42 6.65 -10.58
C ASP A 115 -7.15 6.06 -9.94
N LEU A 116 -7.31 5.38 -8.79
CA LEU A 116 -6.22 4.66 -8.11
C LEU A 116 -5.60 3.58 -9.01
N LEU A 117 -6.41 2.69 -9.57
CA LEU A 117 -5.95 1.62 -10.47
C LEU A 117 -5.25 2.18 -11.71
N ASN A 118 -5.74 3.27 -12.28
CA ASN A 118 -5.09 3.95 -13.40
C ASN A 118 -3.74 4.53 -13.01
N MET A 119 -3.64 5.15 -11.83
CA MET A 119 -2.41 5.70 -11.28
C MET A 119 -1.34 4.61 -11.12
N GLU A 120 -1.71 3.47 -10.57
CA GLU A 120 -0.80 2.35 -10.36
C GLU A 120 -0.33 1.72 -11.67
N ARG A 121 -1.22 1.51 -12.63
CA ARG A 121 -0.84 1.02 -13.97
C ARG A 121 0.15 1.95 -14.66
N ASP A 122 -0.07 3.27 -14.53
CA ASP A 122 0.85 4.27 -15.08
C ASP A 122 2.18 4.30 -14.34
N LEU A 123 2.15 4.14 -13.01
CA LEU A 123 3.37 4.05 -12.18
C LEU A 123 4.23 2.85 -12.59
N ILE A 124 3.63 1.68 -12.71
CA ILE A 124 4.33 0.45 -13.08
C ILE A 124 4.95 0.57 -14.47
N LYS A 125 4.24 1.15 -15.43
CA LYS A 125 4.79 1.47 -16.75
C LYS A 125 5.95 2.46 -16.68
N HIS A 126 5.83 3.50 -15.84
CA HIS A 126 6.90 4.48 -15.63
C HIS A 126 8.16 3.84 -15.03
N LEU A 127 8.00 2.85 -14.17
CA LEU A 127 9.10 2.08 -13.57
C LEU A 127 9.78 1.12 -14.58
N GLY A 128 9.22 0.98 -15.77
CA GLY A 128 9.82 0.22 -16.88
C GLY A 128 9.26 -1.20 -17.05
N PHE A 129 8.20 -1.55 -16.33
CA PHE A 129 7.50 -2.82 -16.56
C PHE A 129 6.70 -2.73 -17.85
N ILE A 130 7.13 -3.51 -18.84
CA ILE A 130 6.56 -3.48 -20.18
C ILE A 130 5.42 -4.49 -20.28
N ILE A 131 4.33 -4.06 -20.87
CA ILE A 131 3.24 -4.95 -21.27
C ILE A 131 3.54 -5.39 -22.72
N PRO A 132 3.79 -6.68 -22.97
CA PRO A 132 3.94 -7.17 -24.34
C PRO A 132 2.62 -7.03 -25.12
N ASP A 133 2.71 -6.64 -26.40
CA ASP A 133 1.64 -6.73 -27.40
C ASP A 133 0.31 -6.01 -27.09
N ASN A 134 0.34 -4.82 -26.50
CA ASN A 134 -0.85 -4.02 -26.15
C ASN A 134 -1.85 -4.69 -25.20
N ASN A 135 -1.49 -5.77 -24.53
CA ASN A 135 -2.29 -6.33 -23.47
C ASN A 135 -2.20 -5.48 -22.20
N SER A 136 -3.23 -5.52 -21.39
CA SER A 136 -3.21 -4.94 -20.03
C SER A 136 -2.47 -5.89 -19.07
N PHE A 137 -2.02 -5.37 -17.92
CA PHE A 137 -1.63 -6.25 -16.82
C PHE A 137 -2.81 -7.14 -16.41
N PRO A 138 -2.56 -8.41 -16.04
CA PRO A 138 -3.63 -9.26 -15.51
C PRO A 138 -4.19 -8.61 -14.25
N GLU A 139 -5.50 -8.41 -14.27
CA GLU A 139 -6.26 -7.77 -13.20
C GLU A 139 -7.55 -8.53 -13.00
N LYS A 140 -7.73 -9.06 -11.80
CA LYS A 140 -8.91 -9.80 -11.39
C LYS A 140 -9.27 -9.46 -9.95
N THR A 141 -10.54 -9.64 -9.61
CA THR A 141 -10.95 -9.56 -8.22
C THR A 141 -10.34 -10.71 -7.42
N TYR A 142 -10.25 -10.54 -6.11
CA TYR A 142 -9.78 -11.59 -5.19
C TYR A 142 -10.53 -12.91 -5.43
N GLY A 143 -11.86 -12.86 -5.52
CA GLY A 143 -12.67 -14.05 -5.76
C GLY A 143 -12.38 -14.72 -7.11
N MET A 144 -12.16 -13.94 -8.17
CA MET A 144 -11.81 -14.50 -9.48
C MET A 144 -10.45 -15.20 -9.48
N TRP A 145 -9.47 -14.68 -8.72
CA TRP A 145 -8.19 -15.38 -8.55
C TRP A 145 -8.34 -16.66 -7.73
N CYS A 146 -9.18 -16.65 -6.68
CA CYS A 146 -9.50 -17.87 -5.93
C CYS A 146 -10.18 -18.93 -6.81
N GLU A 147 -11.11 -18.53 -7.68
CA GLU A 147 -11.73 -19.44 -8.65
C GLU A 147 -10.71 -20.06 -9.62
N ASP A 148 -9.76 -19.25 -10.14
CA ASP A 148 -8.73 -19.75 -11.05
C ASP A 148 -7.80 -20.76 -10.41
N PHE A 149 -7.52 -20.61 -9.11
CA PHE A 149 -6.60 -21.48 -8.36
C PHE A 149 -7.32 -22.60 -7.58
N ASP A 150 -8.65 -22.65 -7.62
CA ASP A 150 -9.48 -23.62 -6.87
C ASP A 150 -9.15 -23.58 -5.36
N CYS A 151 -9.11 -22.37 -4.78
CA CYS A 151 -8.80 -22.13 -3.38
C CYS A 151 -9.83 -21.22 -2.71
N ASP A 152 -9.92 -21.30 -1.38
CA ASP A 152 -10.80 -20.43 -0.59
C ASP A 152 -10.12 -19.09 -0.23
N GLU A 153 -8.79 -19.08 -0.09
CA GLU A 153 -7.99 -17.92 0.25
C GLU A 153 -6.69 -17.89 -0.55
N LEU A 154 -6.25 -16.67 -0.93
CA LEU A 154 -4.96 -16.48 -1.57
C LEU A 154 -3.85 -16.45 -0.51
N ASP A 155 -2.73 -17.08 -0.83
CA ASP A 155 -1.51 -17.09 -0.03
C ASP A 155 -0.28 -16.73 -0.87
N HIS A 156 0.90 -16.80 -0.28
CA HIS A 156 2.16 -16.44 -0.94
C HIS A 156 2.50 -17.32 -2.16
N ASP A 157 2.04 -18.57 -2.22
CA ASP A 157 2.25 -19.42 -3.39
C ASP A 157 1.38 -18.93 -4.55
N HIS A 158 0.16 -18.48 -4.26
CA HIS A 158 -0.74 -17.89 -5.24
C HIS A 158 -0.20 -16.54 -5.76
N GLU A 159 0.42 -15.71 -4.94
CA GLU A 159 1.09 -14.49 -5.40
C GLU A 159 2.19 -14.80 -6.44
N GLN A 160 2.99 -15.86 -6.19
CA GLN A 160 3.98 -16.29 -7.17
C GLN A 160 3.32 -16.76 -8.47
N MET A 161 2.23 -17.52 -8.39
CA MET A 161 1.48 -17.98 -9.58
C MET A 161 0.88 -16.81 -10.37
N ILE A 162 0.37 -15.77 -9.68
CA ILE A 162 -0.12 -14.53 -10.32
C ILE A 162 1.00 -13.87 -11.11
N SER A 163 2.16 -13.68 -10.50
CA SER A 163 3.34 -13.11 -11.18
C SER A 163 3.76 -13.94 -12.39
N ASP A 164 3.80 -15.26 -12.27
CA ASP A 164 4.22 -16.18 -13.33
C ASP A 164 3.19 -16.29 -14.46
N SER A 165 1.94 -15.91 -14.20
CA SER A 165 0.86 -15.96 -15.18
C SER A 165 1.04 -15.00 -16.37
N HIS A 166 1.93 -14.00 -16.24
CA HIS A 166 2.14 -13.00 -17.27
C HIS A 166 3.63 -12.63 -17.44
N PRO A 167 4.10 -12.42 -18.69
CA PRO A 167 5.52 -12.12 -18.97
C PRO A 167 6.06 -10.86 -18.31
N SER A 168 5.21 -9.93 -17.86
CA SER A 168 5.64 -8.74 -17.10
C SER A 168 6.06 -9.06 -15.67
N GLY A 169 5.67 -10.22 -15.14
CA GLY A 169 5.84 -10.55 -13.72
C GLY A 169 4.97 -9.72 -12.78
N VAL A 170 3.91 -9.06 -13.31
CA VAL A 170 3.03 -8.16 -12.56
C VAL A 170 1.58 -8.62 -12.69
N GLY A 171 0.84 -8.64 -11.58
CA GLY A 171 -0.59 -8.88 -11.54
C GLY A 171 -1.29 -8.02 -10.48
N PHE A 172 -2.58 -7.79 -10.68
CA PHE A 172 -3.42 -7.00 -9.78
C PHE A 172 -4.47 -7.89 -9.13
N ILE A 173 -4.60 -7.79 -7.83
CA ILE A 173 -5.69 -8.37 -7.05
C ILE A 173 -6.55 -7.22 -6.58
N THR A 174 -7.82 -7.20 -6.93
CA THR A 174 -8.74 -6.10 -6.60
C THR A 174 -9.96 -6.59 -5.84
N GLN A 175 -10.66 -5.69 -5.16
CA GLN A 175 -11.93 -5.97 -4.48
C GLN A 175 -11.84 -7.15 -3.50
N PHE A 176 -11.30 -6.86 -2.33
CA PHE A 176 -11.07 -7.83 -1.28
C PHE A 176 -12.35 -8.10 -0.46
N PRO A 177 -12.74 -9.37 -0.25
CA PRO A 177 -13.89 -9.70 0.57
C PRO A 177 -13.62 -9.44 2.07
N TYR A 178 -14.71 -9.24 2.81
CA TYR A 178 -14.65 -8.85 4.21
C TYR A 178 -13.91 -9.84 5.12
N HIS A 179 -13.93 -11.12 4.80
CA HIS A 179 -13.23 -12.13 5.58
C HIS A 179 -11.70 -12.01 5.54
N THR A 180 -11.15 -11.28 4.57
CA THR A 180 -9.71 -10.98 4.50
C THR A 180 -9.29 -9.82 5.43
N SER A 181 -10.22 -9.32 6.26
CA SER A 181 -10.00 -8.26 7.25
C SER A 181 -9.40 -6.97 6.67
N PRO A 182 -10.02 -6.38 5.64
CA PRO A 182 -9.57 -5.09 5.11
C PRO A 182 -9.65 -4.01 6.21
N PHE A 183 -8.76 -3.01 6.12
CA PHE A 183 -8.68 -1.98 7.13
C PHE A 183 -10.00 -1.19 7.28
N TRP A 184 -10.24 -0.70 8.48
CA TRP A 184 -11.45 0.01 8.88
C TRP A 184 -11.75 1.26 8.03
N ASN A 185 -10.72 1.92 7.48
CA ASN A 185 -10.87 3.13 6.67
C ASN A 185 -10.97 2.89 5.16
N MET A 186 -10.98 1.63 4.70
CA MET A 186 -11.19 1.31 3.30
C MET A 186 -12.67 1.45 2.95
N LYS A 187 -12.96 2.06 1.79
CA LYS A 187 -14.32 2.12 1.28
C LYS A 187 -14.81 0.73 0.91
N LYS A 188 -16.02 0.44 1.31
CA LYS A 188 -16.70 -0.83 1.05
C LYS A 188 -17.88 -0.64 0.15
N GLU A 189 -18.03 -1.55 -0.78
CA GLU A 189 -19.21 -1.64 -1.66
C GLU A 189 -19.75 -3.07 -1.50
N ASP A 190 -20.95 -3.19 -0.94
CA ASP A 190 -21.52 -4.46 -0.48
C ASP A 190 -20.57 -5.17 0.51
N ASP A 191 -20.17 -6.41 0.23
CA ASP A 191 -19.25 -7.21 1.06
C ASP A 191 -17.78 -7.14 0.60
N LEU A 192 -17.42 -6.17 -0.25
CA LEU A 192 -16.10 -6.02 -0.84
C LEU A 192 -15.48 -4.68 -0.48
N ALA A 193 -14.20 -4.69 -0.13
CA ALA A 193 -13.41 -3.47 0.01
C ALA A 193 -12.77 -3.08 -1.33
N ASN A 194 -12.78 -1.79 -1.65
CA ASN A 194 -12.08 -1.22 -2.80
C ASN A 194 -10.57 -1.17 -2.52
N LYS A 195 -9.98 -2.35 -2.30
CA LYS A 195 -8.56 -2.59 -2.08
C LYS A 195 -7.92 -3.13 -3.35
N CYS A 196 -6.67 -2.76 -3.59
CA CYS A 196 -5.83 -3.31 -4.64
C CYS A 196 -4.46 -3.68 -4.08
N ASP A 197 -4.01 -4.91 -4.36
CA ASP A 197 -2.65 -5.33 -4.17
C ASP A 197 -2.01 -5.58 -5.54
N VAL A 198 -0.87 -4.93 -5.78
CA VAL A 198 -0.07 -5.19 -6.97
C VAL A 198 1.04 -6.16 -6.63
N ILE A 199 0.95 -7.32 -7.23
CA ILE A 199 1.93 -8.39 -7.07
C ILE A 199 3.02 -8.22 -8.12
N MET A 200 4.27 -8.14 -7.67
CA MET A 200 5.44 -7.98 -8.54
C MET A 200 6.52 -8.96 -8.11
N GLY A 201 6.92 -9.86 -9.01
CA GLY A 201 7.95 -10.85 -8.71
C GLY A 201 7.56 -11.82 -7.58
N GLY A 202 6.27 -12.15 -7.46
CA GLY A 202 5.75 -13.08 -6.47
C GLY A 202 5.50 -12.50 -5.08
N MET A 203 5.43 -11.17 -4.96
CA MET A 203 5.20 -10.49 -3.68
C MET A 203 4.27 -9.29 -3.86
N GLU A 204 3.39 -9.06 -2.89
CA GLU A 204 2.70 -7.77 -2.75
C GLU A 204 3.75 -6.66 -2.62
N THR A 205 3.81 -5.78 -3.62
CA THR A 205 4.77 -4.68 -3.67
C THR A 205 4.09 -3.32 -3.49
N ILE A 206 2.84 -3.21 -3.89
CA ILE A 206 2.00 -2.04 -3.65
C ILE A 206 0.70 -2.53 -3.03
N GLY A 207 0.38 -2.05 -1.83
CA GLY A 207 -0.92 -2.21 -1.20
C GLY A 207 -1.64 -0.87 -1.20
N SER A 208 -2.88 -0.81 -1.68
CA SER A 208 -3.62 0.43 -1.83
C SER A 208 -5.12 0.24 -1.65
N ALA A 209 -5.85 1.33 -1.42
CA ALA A 209 -7.31 1.30 -1.35
C ALA A 209 -7.92 2.68 -1.57
N GLU A 210 -9.15 2.70 -2.06
CA GLU A 210 -10.03 3.86 -1.92
C GLU A 210 -10.46 3.97 -0.45
N ARG A 211 -10.36 5.19 0.12
CA ARG A 211 -10.74 5.43 1.51
C ARG A 211 -12.22 5.78 1.61
N SER A 212 -12.87 5.32 2.68
CA SER A 212 -14.19 5.80 3.01
C SER A 212 -14.14 7.31 3.32
N ALA A 213 -15.15 8.04 2.84
CA ALA A 213 -15.36 9.44 3.19
C ALA A 213 -16.50 9.61 4.21
N ASP A 214 -17.05 8.50 4.72
CA ASP A 214 -18.11 8.47 5.71
C ASP A 214 -17.54 8.20 7.11
N PRO A 215 -17.53 9.22 8.01
CA PRO A 215 -17.01 9.04 9.36
C PRO A 215 -17.80 8.05 10.21
N GLU A 216 -19.12 7.91 9.97
CA GLU A 216 -19.99 6.99 10.73
C GLU A 216 -19.64 5.54 10.33
N GLU A 217 -19.47 5.28 9.04
CA GLU A 217 -19.00 3.99 8.53
C GLU A 217 -17.63 3.62 9.12
N MET A 218 -16.68 4.56 9.11
CA MET A 218 -15.33 4.32 9.65
C MET A 218 -15.36 4.06 11.16
N GLU A 219 -16.20 4.77 11.93
CA GLU A 219 -16.34 4.53 13.38
C GLU A 219 -16.94 3.16 13.68
N GLU A 220 -17.97 2.74 12.94
CA GLU A 220 -18.57 1.41 13.08
C GLU A 220 -17.59 0.28 12.77
N GLN A 221 -16.68 0.50 11.83
CA GLN A 221 -15.68 -0.50 11.44
C GLN A 221 -14.48 -0.56 12.37
N PHE A 222 -14.20 0.54 13.08
CA PHE A 222 -13.09 0.61 14.03
C PHE A 222 -13.40 -0.11 15.34
N HIS A 223 -14.67 -0.29 15.72
CA HIS A 223 -15.14 -0.93 16.96
C HIS A 223 -15.52 -2.40 16.74
#